data_edde79c8dcd1421c6080d67fff87d6dd
#
_entry.id   edde79c8dcd1421c6080d67fff87d6dd
#
_cell.length_a   1.000
_cell.length_b   1.000
_cell.length_c   1.000
_cell.angle_alpha   90.00
_cell.angle_beta   90.00
_cell.angle_gamma   90.00
#
_symmetry.space_group_name_H-M   'P 1'
#
loop_
_entity.id
_entity.type
_entity.pdbx_description
1 polymer ?
#
loop_
_entity_poly.entity_id
_entity_poly.type
_entity_poly.pdbx_seq_one_letter_code
_entity_poly.pdbx_strand_id
1 'polypeptide(L)'
;GEPPRSFHWQWRDKDDVFHRDGALTPREFFDKYVAYPLDDLVCLIHCPMDGRAFNRLYTIGHLGNVAEGDIVRYLNVDLATFKQAAADMIVKRSEPVWFGCDVGQRFNRDLGVLDLDVYDYALTYGVTHTAGKGERLSYAHSMMTHAMVFTGVDIDAEGAPTKWRVENS
;
A
#
# COMPACT_ATOMS: atom_id res chain seq x y z
N GLY A 1 -12.65 -11.29 -18.52
CA GLY A 1 -13.30 -12.57 -18.78
C GLY A 1 -13.47 -13.37 -17.50
N GLU A 2 -14.27 -14.40 -17.52
CA GLU A 2 -14.43 -15.30 -16.37
C GLU A 2 -13.11 -16.03 -16.06
N PRO A 3 -12.80 -16.30 -14.79
CA PRO A 3 -11.65 -17.11 -14.43
C PRO A 3 -11.80 -18.55 -14.98
N PRO A 4 -10.70 -19.25 -15.27
CA PRO A 4 -10.79 -20.62 -15.75
C PRO A 4 -11.45 -21.51 -14.68
N ARG A 5 -12.23 -22.51 -15.12
CA ARG A 5 -12.84 -23.48 -14.21
C ARG A 5 -11.79 -24.37 -13.54
N SER A 6 -10.71 -24.67 -14.26
CA SER A 6 -9.55 -25.39 -13.76
C SER A 6 -8.32 -25.08 -14.60
N PHE A 7 -7.14 -25.27 -14.03
CA PHE A 7 -5.86 -25.08 -14.71
C PHE A 7 -4.81 -26.05 -14.14
N HIS A 8 -3.73 -26.29 -14.90
CA HIS A 8 -2.59 -27.07 -14.43
C HIS A 8 -1.55 -26.13 -13.83
N TRP A 9 -1.19 -26.37 -12.56
CA TRP A 9 -0.16 -25.59 -11.87
C TRP A 9 1.20 -26.24 -12.03
N GLN A 10 2.19 -25.47 -12.48
CA GLN A 10 3.57 -25.89 -12.67
C GLN A 10 4.49 -24.75 -12.26
N TRP A 11 5.59 -25.08 -11.54
CA TRP A 11 6.55 -24.06 -11.11
C TRP A 11 7.95 -24.66 -10.92
N ARG A 12 8.94 -23.80 -10.82
CA ARG A 12 10.27 -24.15 -10.31
C ARG A 12 10.47 -23.51 -8.95
N ASP A 13 11.09 -24.24 -8.03
CA ASP A 13 11.46 -23.72 -6.73
C ASP A 13 12.78 -22.93 -6.76
N LYS A 14 13.23 -22.45 -5.61
CA LYS A 14 14.47 -21.70 -5.47
C LYS A 14 15.75 -22.48 -5.89
N ASP A 15 15.67 -23.79 -5.92
CA ASP A 15 16.76 -24.70 -6.29
C ASP A 15 16.61 -25.16 -7.75
N ASP A 16 15.78 -24.47 -8.54
CA ASP A 16 15.45 -24.74 -9.96
C ASP A 16 14.82 -26.13 -10.21
N VAL A 17 14.31 -26.79 -9.17
CA VAL A 17 13.61 -28.06 -9.30
C VAL A 17 12.20 -27.83 -9.84
N PHE A 18 11.86 -28.56 -10.91
CA PHE A 18 10.54 -28.50 -11.52
C PHE A 18 9.51 -29.26 -10.69
N HIS A 19 8.39 -28.61 -10.42
CA HIS A 19 7.23 -29.18 -9.77
C HIS A 19 5.99 -29.06 -10.68
N ARG A 20 5.12 -30.04 -10.54
CA ARG A 20 3.85 -30.06 -11.25
C ARG A 20 2.75 -30.56 -10.32
N ASP A 21 1.67 -29.83 -10.26
CA ASP A 21 0.42 -30.30 -9.69
C ASP A 21 -0.56 -30.69 -10.81
N GLY A 22 -1.58 -31.43 -10.47
CA GLY A 22 -2.65 -31.78 -11.41
C GLY A 22 -3.51 -30.58 -11.82
N ALA A 23 -4.66 -30.86 -12.40
CA ALA A 23 -5.67 -29.85 -12.62
C ALA A 23 -6.26 -29.40 -11.27
N LEU A 24 -6.23 -28.09 -11.03
CA LEU A 24 -6.77 -27.43 -9.85
C LEU A 24 -7.83 -26.42 -10.25
N THR A 25 -8.87 -26.27 -9.45
CA THR A 25 -9.72 -25.11 -9.49
C THR A 25 -9.02 -23.89 -8.82
N PRO A 26 -9.40 -22.65 -9.12
CA PRO A 26 -8.87 -21.48 -8.41
C PRO A 26 -9.01 -21.58 -6.90
N ARG A 27 -10.09 -22.15 -6.39
CA ARG A 27 -10.32 -22.33 -4.96
C ARG A 27 -9.33 -23.34 -4.35
N GLU A 28 -9.15 -24.50 -4.98
CA GLU A 28 -8.18 -25.51 -4.53
C GLU A 28 -6.75 -24.96 -4.54
N PHE A 29 -6.42 -24.15 -5.56
CA PHE A 29 -5.12 -23.46 -5.59
C PHE A 29 -4.96 -22.51 -4.41
N PHE A 30 -5.97 -21.67 -4.15
CA PHE A 30 -5.94 -20.75 -3.02
C PHE A 30 -5.75 -21.51 -1.69
N ASP A 31 -6.57 -22.52 -1.44
CA ASP A 31 -6.53 -23.28 -0.19
C ASP A 31 -5.19 -24.02 0.02
N LYS A 32 -4.57 -24.47 -1.08
CA LYS A 32 -3.32 -25.27 -1.03
C LYS A 32 -2.05 -24.40 -0.98
N TYR A 33 -2.00 -23.33 -1.76
CA TYR A 33 -0.77 -22.57 -2.00
C TYR A 33 -0.78 -21.17 -1.41
N VAL A 34 -1.93 -20.57 -1.24
CA VAL A 34 -2.06 -19.22 -0.68
C VAL A 34 -2.42 -19.29 0.80
N ALA A 35 -3.54 -19.92 1.14
CA ALA A 35 -4.03 -20.15 2.50
C ALA A 35 -3.91 -18.93 3.44
N TYR A 36 -3.98 -17.71 2.87
CA TYR A 36 -3.76 -16.47 3.60
C TYR A 36 -5.08 -16.01 4.23
N PRO A 37 -5.08 -15.59 5.51
CA PRO A 37 -6.30 -15.20 6.22
C PRO A 37 -6.77 -13.80 5.77
N LEU A 38 -7.35 -13.69 4.58
CA LEU A 38 -7.76 -12.41 3.98
C LEU A 38 -8.77 -11.66 4.85
N ASP A 39 -9.61 -12.37 5.58
CA ASP A 39 -10.64 -11.79 6.44
C ASP A 39 -10.05 -11.09 7.69
N ASP A 40 -8.81 -11.41 8.05
CA ASP A 40 -8.09 -10.76 9.15
C ASP A 40 -7.39 -9.46 8.74
N LEU A 41 -7.40 -9.14 7.44
CA LEU A 41 -6.77 -7.94 6.93
C LEU A 41 -7.68 -6.73 7.07
N VAL A 42 -7.06 -5.59 7.41
CA VAL A 42 -7.74 -4.30 7.47
C VAL A 42 -7.05 -3.29 6.56
N CYS A 43 -7.85 -2.47 5.88
CA CYS A 43 -7.34 -1.36 5.11
C CYS A 43 -7.26 -0.11 5.99
N LEU A 44 -6.07 0.43 6.17
CA LEU A 44 -5.86 1.69 6.86
C LEU A 44 -5.73 2.84 5.86
N ILE A 45 -6.21 4.02 6.24
CA ILE A 45 -5.91 5.28 5.55
C ILE A 45 -5.45 6.34 6.55
N HIS A 46 -4.67 7.29 6.04
CA HIS A 46 -4.40 8.54 6.74
C HIS A 46 -4.98 9.70 5.93
N CYS A 47 -6.18 10.14 6.30
CA CYS A 47 -6.94 11.19 5.63
C CYS A 47 -7.30 12.29 6.64
N PRO A 48 -6.41 13.29 6.88
CA PRO A 48 -6.60 14.34 7.86
C PRO A 48 -7.40 15.54 7.28
N MET A 49 -8.43 15.27 6.48
CA MET A 49 -9.33 16.28 5.95
C MET A 49 -10.38 16.68 6.99
N ASP A 50 -10.85 17.92 6.93
CA ASP A 50 -11.96 18.38 7.74
C ASP A 50 -13.19 17.48 7.53
N GLY A 51 -13.87 17.16 8.63
CA GLY A 51 -15.01 16.25 8.63
C GLY A 51 -14.63 14.76 8.48
N ARG A 52 -13.34 14.41 8.44
CA ARG A 52 -12.86 13.02 8.38
C ARG A 52 -12.17 12.63 9.69
N ALA A 53 -12.95 12.35 10.72
CA ALA A 53 -12.43 11.99 12.04
C ALA A 53 -11.56 10.72 11.98
N PHE A 54 -10.49 10.68 12.79
CA PHE A 54 -9.73 9.47 13.01
C PHE A 54 -10.52 8.43 13.82
N ASN A 55 -10.13 7.17 13.72
CA ASN A 55 -10.76 6.01 14.34
C ASN A 55 -12.23 5.81 13.88
N ARG A 56 -12.50 6.14 12.63
CA ARG A 56 -13.78 5.92 11.95
C ARG A 56 -13.57 5.17 10.64
N LEU A 57 -14.56 4.35 10.29
CA LEU A 57 -14.59 3.65 9.01
C LEU A 57 -15.17 4.55 7.92
N TYR A 58 -14.52 4.54 6.78
CA TYR A 58 -14.94 5.22 5.56
C TYR A 58 -14.93 4.26 4.39
N THR A 59 -15.65 4.60 3.36
CA THR A 59 -15.57 3.94 2.05
C THR A 59 -15.45 4.99 0.95
N ILE A 60 -14.99 4.55 -0.21
CA ILE A 60 -14.96 5.37 -1.43
C ILE A 60 -16.09 4.87 -2.32
N GLY A 61 -17.03 5.74 -2.64
CA GLY A 61 -18.14 5.39 -3.54
C GLY A 61 -17.62 4.96 -4.92
N HIS A 62 -18.25 3.96 -5.48
CA HIS A 62 -17.95 3.42 -6.82
C HIS A 62 -16.51 2.86 -7.01
N LEU A 63 -15.83 2.49 -5.93
CA LEU A 63 -14.50 1.89 -5.99
C LEU A 63 -14.54 0.38 -6.32
N GLY A 64 -15.63 -0.30 -5.96
CA GLY A 64 -15.77 -1.74 -6.20
C GLY A 64 -15.85 -2.07 -7.69
N ASN A 65 -15.16 -3.13 -8.10
CA ASN A 65 -15.18 -3.66 -9.47
C ASN A 65 -16.14 -4.84 -9.66
N VAL A 66 -16.78 -5.29 -8.60
CA VAL A 66 -17.78 -6.37 -8.55
C VAL A 66 -19.03 -5.85 -7.85
N ALA A 67 -20.16 -5.84 -8.53
CA ALA A 67 -21.40 -5.24 -8.01
C ALA A 67 -21.92 -5.97 -6.76
N GLU A 68 -21.73 -7.28 -6.67
CA GLU A 68 -22.14 -8.14 -5.55
C GLU A 68 -21.05 -8.28 -4.49
N GLY A 69 -19.88 -7.66 -4.71
CA GLY A 69 -18.75 -7.71 -3.78
C GLY A 69 -18.96 -6.83 -2.54
N ASP A 70 -18.23 -7.15 -1.49
CA ASP A 70 -18.22 -6.36 -0.26
C ASP A 70 -17.71 -4.93 -0.51
N ILE A 71 -18.26 -3.99 0.21
CA ILE A 71 -17.81 -2.60 0.20
C ILE A 71 -16.43 -2.52 0.84
N VAL A 72 -15.46 -1.96 0.13
CA VAL A 72 -14.13 -1.69 0.68
C VAL A 72 -14.25 -0.71 1.84
N ARG A 73 -13.69 -1.06 3.00
CA ARG A 73 -13.73 -0.26 4.22
C ARG A 73 -12.33 0.16 4.61
N TYR A 74 -12.16 1.42 4.91
CA TYR A 74 -10.90 2.01 5.35
C TYR A 74 -11.07 2.55 6.78
N LEU A 75 -10.20 2.14 7.68
CA LEU A 75 -10.08 2.76 8.98
C LEU A 75 -9.16 3.98 8.87
N ASN A 76 -9.70 5.18 9.11
CA ASN A 76 -8.90 6.40 9.12
C ASN A 76 -8.17 6.52 10.45
N VAL A 77 -6.84 6.59 10.39
CA VAL A 77 -5.98 6.66 11.58
C VAL A 77 -5.02 7.85 11.48
N ASP A 78 -4.47 8.27 12.61
CA ASP A 78 -3.39 9.26 12.64
C ASP A 78 -2.11 8.73 12.00
N LEU A 79 -1.18 9.64 11.68
CA LEU A 79 0.04 9.31 10.94
C LEU A 79 0.98 8.38 11.72
N ALA A 80 1.06 8.53 13.03
CA ALA A 80 1.93 7.71 13.87
C ALA A 80 1.44 6.26 13.89
N THR A 81 0.15 6.06 14.15
CA THR A 81 -0.53 4.76 14.08
C THR A 81 -0.38 4.13 12.69
N PHE A 82 -0.56 4.92 11.62
CA PHE A 82 -0.46 4.45 10.25
C PHE A 82 0.94 3.92 9.92
N LYS A 83 1.99 4.69 10.26
CA LYS A 83 3.38 4.28 10.06
C LYS A 83 3.76 3.09 10.92
N GLN A 84 3.36 3.09 12.19
CA GLN A 84 3.71 2.02 13.12
C GLN A 84 3.08 0.69 12.70
N ALA A 85 1.83 0.68 12.25
CA ALA A 85 1.17 -0.52 11.77
C ALA A 85 1.93 -1.14 10.58
N ALA A 86 2.38 -0.34 9.62
CA ALA A 86 3.18 -0.82 8.49
C ALA A 86 4.56 -1.34 8.94
N ALA A 87 5.23 -0.65 9.86
CA ALA A 87 6.51 -1.09 10.42
C ALA A 87 6.37 -2.43 11.17
N ASP A 88 5.32 -2.58 11.95
CA ASP A 88 5.04 -3.81 12.70
C ASP A 88 4.80 -5.02 11.81
N MET A 89 4.12 -4.85 10.68
CA MET A 89 3.94 -5.91 9.69
C MET A 89 5.30 -6.40 9.17
N ILE A 90 6.18 -5.48 8.78
CA ILE A 90 7.50 -5.82 8.23
C ILE A 90 8.41 -6.43 9.29
N VAL A 91 8.53 -5.77 10.46
CA VAL A 91 9.52 -6.15 11.48
C VAL A 91 9.09 -7.36 12.29
N LYS A 92 7.80 -7.41 12.71
CA LYS A 92 7.30 -8.45 13.62
C LYS A 92 6.76 -9.67 12.89
N ARG A 93 6.22 -9.49 11.68
CA ARG A 93 5.60 -10.57 10.91
C ARG A 93 6.40 -11.00 9.69
N SER A 94 7.42 -10.23 9.30
CA SER A 94 8.18 -10.44 8.04
C SER A 94 7.27 -10.44 6.81
N GLU A 95 6.21 -9.64 6.85
CA GLU A 95 5.23 -9.52 5.78
C GLU A 95 5.35 -8.17 5.08
N PRO A 96 5.37 -8.13 3.75
CA PRO A 96 5.36 -6.88 2.99
C PRO A 96 4.00 -6.19 3.12
N VAL A 97 3.99 -4.87 2.93
CA VAL A 97 2.77 -4.06 3.06
C VAL A 97 2.43 -3.41 1.73
N TRP A 98 1.28 -3.76 1.19
CA TRP A 98 0.71 -3.09 0.02
C TRP A 98 0.21 -1.70 0.39
N PHE A 99 0.61 -0.68 -0.35
CA PHE A 99 0.19 0.69 -0.11
C PHE A 99 -0.02 1.48 -1.39
N GLY A 100 -0.82 2.54 -1.29
CA GLY A 100 -1.00 3.52 -2.36
C GLY A 100 -0.67 4.93 -1.88
N CYS A 101 -0.06 5.72 -2.73
CA CYS A 101 0.27 7.11 -2.45
C CYS A 101 0.28 7.98 -3.70
N ASP A 102 0.49 9.29 -3.51
CA ASP A 102 0.81 10.23 -4.58
C ASP A 102 2.31 10.15 -4.87
N VAL A 103 2.67 9.70 -6.07
CA VAL A 103 4.07 9.48 -6.46
C VAL A 103 4.60 10.63 -7.33
N GLY A 104 3.82 11.09 -8.29
CA GLY A 104 4.31 11.90 -9.39
C GLY A 104 4.95 13.23 -9.02
N GLN A 105 4.58 13.82 -7.88
CA GLN A 105 5.05 15.15 -7.48
C GLN A 105 6.39 15.16 -6.74
N ARG A 106 6.81 14.04 -6.18
CA ARG A 106 7.95 13.96 -5.26
C ARG A 106 8.88 12.78 -5.54
N PHE A 107 8.79 12.22 -6.73
CA PHE A 107 9.60 11.08 -7.15
C PHE A 107 10.71 11.50 -8.11
N ASN A 108 11.94 11.20 -7.76
CA ASN A 108 13.07 11.32 -8.67
C ASN A 108 13.44 9.92 -9.18
N ARG A 109 13.16 9.68 -10.46
CA ARG A 109 13.35 8.36 -11.09
C ARG A 109 14.81 7.95 -11.16
N ASP A 110 15.71 8.89 -11.46
CA ASP A 110 17.14 8.59 -11.65
C ASP A 110 17.81 8.20 -10.34
N LEU A 111 17.38 8.80 -9.23
CA LEU A 111 17.85 8.46 -7.89
C LEU A 111 17.07 7.32 -7.24
N GLY A 112 15.90 6.96 -7.77
CA GLY A 112 15.02 5.98 -7.16
C GLY A 112 14.47 6.41 -5.80
N VAL A 113 14.26 7.72 -5.59
CA VAL A 113 13.88 8.31 -4.29
C VAL A 113 12.53 9.01 -4.39
N LEU A 114 11.67 8.74 -3.42
CA LEU A 114 10.44 9.48 -3.15
C LEU A 114 10.62 10.23 -1.81
N ASP A 115 10.75 11.54 -1.88
CA ASP A 115 11.05 12.38 -0.72
C ASP A 115 10.41 13.76 -0.86
N LEU A 116 10.04 14.39 0.26
CA LEU A 116 9.43 15.73 0.27
C LEU A 116 10.41 16.81 -0.19
N ASP A 117 11.70 16.61 0.03
CA ASP A 117 12.76 17.57 -0.24
C ASP A 117 13.55 17.24 -1.51
N VAL A 118 13.07 16.29 -2.34
CA VAL A 118 13.72 15.93 -3.61
C VAL A 118 13.83 17.11 -4.59
N TYR A 119 12.92 18.07 -4.47
CA TYR A 119 12.93 19.33 -5.21
C TYR A 119 12.83 20.49 -4.23
N ASP A 120 13.87 21.33 -4.18
CA ASP A 120 13.89 22.52 -3.32
C ASP A 120 13.19 23.70 -4.00
N TYR A 121 11.87 23.78 -3.82
CA TYR A 121 11.06 24.87 -4.35
C TYR A 121 11.34 26.21 -3.67
N ALA A 122 11.71 26.18 -2.39
CA ALA A 122 12.02 27.40 -1.65
C ALA A 122 13.29 28.06 -2.21
N LEU A 123 14.33 27.29 -2.46
CA LEU A 123 15.55 27.79 -3.08
C LEU A 123 15.32 28.25 -4.52
N THR A 124 14.54 27.50 -5.30
CA THR A 124 14.38 27.76 -6.75
C THR A 124 13.46 28.96 -7.02
N TYR A 125 12.37 29.08 -6.28
CA TYR A 125 11.30 30.04 -6.57
C TYR A 125 11.07 31.06 -5.46
N GLY A 126 11.76 30.97 -4.33
CA GLY A 126 11.57 31.84 -3.17
C GLY A 126 10.20 31.70 -2.50
N VAL A 127 9.54 30.54 -2.67
CA VAL A 127 8.21 30.28 -2.10
C VAL A 127 8.24 29.11 -1.14
N THR A 128 7.49 29.23 -0.04
CA THR A 128 7.32 28.15 0.92
C THR A 128 5.91 27.60 0.82
N HIS A 129 5.80 26.29 0.62
CA HIS A 129 4.52 25.60 0.63
C HIS A 129 4.09 25.31 2.07
N THR A 130 2.98 25.88 2.49
CA THR A 130 2.44 25.74 3.86
C THR A 130 1.27 24.77 3.95
N ALA A 131 0.70 24.37 2.82
CA ALA A 131 -0.48 23.51 2.80
C ALA A 131 -0.18 22.12 3.41
N GLY A 132 -0.88 21.78 4.47
CA GLY A 132 -0.85 20.46 5.10
C GLY A 132 -1.46 19.38 4.21
N LYS A 133 -1.30 18.10 4.59
CA LYS A 133 -1.86 16.97 3.82
C LYS A 133 -3.37 17.07 3.68
N GLY A 134 -4.09 17.47 4.73
CA GLY A 134 -5.55 17.63 4.69
C GLY A 134 -5.99 18.65 3.66
N GLU A 135 -5.35 19.80 3.62
CA GLU A 135 -5.63 20.85 2.64
C GLU A 135 -5.32 20.39 1.22
N ARG A 136 -4.14 19.77 1.00
CA ARG A 136 -3.78 19.24 -0.34
C ARG A 136 -4.78 18.22 -0.85
N LEU A 137 -5.30 17.36 0.01
CA LEU A 137 -6.35 16.40 -0.35
C LEU A 137 -7.68 17.11 -0.65
N SER A 138 -8.07 18.09 0.17
CA SER A 138 -9.34 18.82 0.03
C SER A 138 -9.42 19.61 -1.27
N TYR A 139 -8.27 20.15 -1.72
CA TYR A 139 -8.17 20.93 -2.96
C TYR A 139 -7.69 20.13 -4.17
N ALA A 140 -7.72 18.80 -4.08
CA ALA A 140 -7.26 17.89 -5.15
C ALA A 140 -5.82 18.13 -5.65
N HIS A 141 -4.98 18.72 -4.80
CA HIS A 141 -3.56 18.92 -5.10
C HIS A 141 -2.76 17.62 -4.88
N SER A 142 -3.26 16.73 -4.05
CA SER A 142 -2.67 15.40 -3.83
C SER A 142 -3.75 14.33 -3.91
N MET A 143 -3.46 13.24 -4.58
CA MET A 143 -4.32 12.07 -4.68
C MET A 143 -3.50 10.79 -4.79
N MET A 144 -4.09 9.66 -4.46
CA MET A 144 -3.44 8.37 -4.67
C MET A 144 -3.37 8.08 -6.18
N THR A 145 -2.17 8.04 -6.73
CA THR A 145 -1.92 7.83 -8.16
C THR A 145 -1.29 6.48 -8.47
N HIS A 146 -0.67 5.84 -7.49
CA HIS A 146 0.09 4.61 -7.70
C HIS A 146 0.10 3.72 -6.46
N ALA A 147 0.13 2.41 -6.68
CA ALA A 147 0.23 1.40 -5.64
C ALA A 147 1.57 0.65 -5.73
N MET A 148 2.20 0.42 -4.61
CA MET A 148 3.52 -0.21 -4.48
C MET A 148 3.56 -1.08 -3.22
N VAL A 149 4.72 -1.67 -2.93
CA VAL A 149 4.90 -2.56 -1.79
C VAL A 149 6.07 -2.09 -0.91
N PHE A 150 5.82 -1.89 0.38
CA PHE A 150 6.90 -1.76 1.37
C PHE A 150 7.48 -3.13 1.70
N THR A 151 8.81 -3.27 1.53
CA THR A 151 9.55 -4.51 1.82
C THR A 151 10.61 -4.35 2.88
N GLY A 152 10.82 -3.14 3.38
CA GLY A 152 11.76 -2.85 4.46
C GLY A 152 11.46 -1.50 5.09
N VAL A 153 11.96 -1.31 6.31
CA VAL A 153 11.83 -0.08 7.07
C VAL A 153 13.10 0.17 7.88
N ASP A 154 13.54 1.43 7.90
CA ASP A 154 14.59 1.93 8.79
C ASP A 154 13.93 2.59 10.00
N ILE A 155 14.40 2.25 11.20
CA ILE A 155 13.81 2.66 12.48
C ILE A 155 14.90 3.34 13.30
N ASP A 156 14.60 4.52 13.83
CA ASP A 156 15.53 5.25 14.71
C ASP A 156 15.64 4.62 16.10
N ALA A 157 16.48 5.24 16.94
CA ALA A 157 16.74 4.78 18.31
C ALA A 157 15.50 4.87 19.22
N GLU A 158 14.56 5.72 18.88
CA GLU A 158 13.28 5.93 19.58
C GLU A 158 12.19 4.96 19.11
N GLY A 159 12.46 4.17 18.05
CA GLY A 159 11.54 3.19 17.50
C GLY A 159 10.62 3.75 16.40
N ALA A 160 10.87 4.95 15.91
CA ALA A 160 10.04 5.57 14.89
C ALA A 160 10.53 5.23 13.45
N PRO A 161 9.62 4.92 12.52
CA PRO A 161 9.98 4.66 11.12
C PRO A 161 10.48 5.93 10.43
N THR A 162 11.68 5.89 9.85
CA THR A 162 12.36 7.01 9.19
C THR A 162 12.42 6.87 7.67
N LYS A 163 12.66 5.67 7.16
CA LYS A 163 12.75 5.38 5.72
C LYS A 163 12.10 4.05 5.40
N TRP A 164 11.68 3.92 4.15
CA TRP A 164 11.04 2.71 3.65
C TRP A 164 11.75 2.21 2.39
N ARG A 165 11.96 0.91 2.33
CA ARG A 165 12.31 0.26 1.07
C ARG A 165 11.02 -0.06 0.33
N VAL A 166 10.96 0.39 -0.93
CA VAL A 166 9.79 0.21 -1.79
C VAL A 166 10.16 -0.67 -2.97
N GLU A 167 9.34 -1.67 -3.25
CA GLU A 167 9.36 -2.38 -4.51
C GLU A 167 8.25 -1.83 -5.40
N ASN A 168 8.65 -1.46 -6.62
CA ASN A 168 7.81 -0.85 -7.64
C ASN A 168 8.01 -1.59 -8.96
N SER A 169 6.95 -1.78 -9.70
CA SER A 169 6.98 -2.45 -11.03
C SER A 169 7.28 -1.46 -12.15
#